data_f7a01ae9cf8c155fd7fef4c7ae47d97a
#
_entry.id   f7a01ae9cf8c155fd7fef4c7ae47d97a
#
_cell.length_a   1.000
_cell.length_b   1.000
_cell.length_c   1.000
_cell.angle_alpha   90.00
_cell.angle_beta   90.00
_cell.angle_gamma   90.00
#
_symmetry.space_group_name_H-M   'P 1'
#
loop_
_entity.id
_entity.type
_entity.pdbx_description
1 polymer ?
#
loop_
_entity_poly.entity_id
_entity_poly.type
_entity_poly.pdbx_seq_one_letter_code
_entity_poly.pdbx_strand_id
1 'polypeptide(L)'
;LNSSRPDDWGFPMMCLSADLEASDAWIADIGYNWFSTCGEWSSRNANYANPYIRYITPYKQIKIANDVLTNYSAESTDETVINHRAQACALRAYDYLWLASAFQFNYVDHKDDPCVPIVTEKTANAADNPRATVAEVYDLIISDLNFACEHLEGFTPSNKSQVSGAVAYGLRARAYLAMEEWAKAAEDAQKAIELSGCTPASMAEISTPAFCVLSEHNWMWGSDMTVDMSNIYPFATACSWHSSFSSFSYSGAGCWTHINKLLFDKIPATDVRKGWWLDADLQSPNLNGLTWGDASGQEIVGLVIPDVKEPMDAYVNVKFGMKAGIGSEVNSSDFPFMRVEEMYLIKAEGLAKSGKESEAKQVLETFVKTYRDPAYSISAKLANALDPAEALSNEIWFQRRVELWGEGFAMSDIMRLKKP
;
A
#
# COMPACT_ATOMS: atom_id res chain seq x y z
N LEU A 1 -11.36 11.46 -14.10
CA LEU A 1 -10.38 12.37 -13.54
C LEU A 1 -9.62 13.03 -14.67
N ASN A 2 -9.73 14.34 -14.80
CA ASN A 2 -9.09 15.10 -15.88
C ASN A 2 -7.77 15.74 -15.42
N SER A 3 -7.06 15.07 -14.52
CA SER A 3 -5.81 15.59 -14.03
C SER A 3 -4.64 15.12 -14.90
N SER A 4 -3.70 16.01 -15.12
CA SER A 4 -2.46 15.75 -15.85
C SER A 4 -1.25 15.64 -14.93
N ARG A 5 -1.46 15.69 -13.61
CA ARG A 5 -0.40 15.69 -12.63
C ARG A 5 -0.40 14.38 -11.83
N PRO A 6 0.77 13.76 -11.61
CA PRO A 6 0.87 12.54 -10.82
C PRO A 6 0.39 12.67 -9.37
N ASP A 7 0.53 13.86 -8.76
CA ASP A 7 0.16 14.14 -7.37
C ASP A 7 -1.36 14.37 -7.15
N ASP A 8 -2.14 14.29 -8.21
CA ASP A 8 -3.60 14.37 -8.14
C ASP A 8 -4.27 13.26 -8.98
N TRP A 9 -3.59 12.12 -9.19
CA TRP A 9 -4.05 11.08 -10.09
C TRP A 9 -3.95 9.66 -9.55
N GLY A 10 -5.12 9.02 -9.39
CA GLY A 10 -5.26 7.59 -9.16
C GLY A 10 -4.79 7.08 -7.79
N PHE A 11 -4.70 5.77 -7.67
CA PHE A 11 -4.33 5.06 -6.45
C PHE A 11 -2.88 5.35 -5.99
N PRO A 12 -1.88 5.42 -6.89
CA PRO A 12 -0.52 5.76 -6.46
C PRO A 12 -0.43 7.09 -5.72
N MET A 13 -1.21 8.09 -6.16
CA MET A 13 -1.30 9.37 -5.45
C MET A 13 -1.84 9.18 -4.02
N MET A 14 -2.85 8.33 -3.83
CA MET A 14 -3.40 8.07 -2.49
C MET A 14 -2.34 7.44 -1.57
N CYS A 15 -1.59 6.44 -2.07
CA CYS A 15 -0.53 5.78 -1.32
C CYS A 15 0.61 6.72 -0.97
N LEU A 16 1.19 7.39 -1.97
CA LEU A 16 2.31 8.31 -1.77
C LEU A 16 1.92 9.49 -0.88
N SER A 17 0.72 10.04 -1.04
CA SER A 17 0.24 11.12 -0.16
C SER A 17 0.18 10.66 1.29
N ALA A 18 -0.34 9.45 1.57
CA ALA A 18 -0.44 8.92 2.92
C ALA A 18 0.93 8.69 3.56
N ASP A 19 1.92 8.23 2.78
CA ASP A 19 3.26 7.98 3.28
C ASP A 19 4.08 9.28 3.46
N LEU A 20 3.87 10.27 2.58
CA LEU A 20 4.51 11.59 2.68
C LEU A 20 3.91 12.47 3.79
N GLU A 21 2.67 12.25 4.19
CA GLU A 21 2.04 12.86 5.36
C GLU A 21 2.60 12.30 6.66
N ALA A 22 3.19 11.11 6.60
CA ALA A 22 3.88 10.47 7.71
C ALA A 22 5.37 10.88 7.76
N SER A 23 6.12 10.26 8.65
CA SER A 23 7.53 10.60 8.87
C SER A 23 8.53 9.75 8.07
N ASP A 24 8.07 8.78 7.28
CA ASP A 24 8.93 7.77 6.67
C ASP A 24 9.42 8.12 5.26
N ALA A 25 8.69 8.98 4.58
CA ALA A 25 9.03 9.48 3.26
C ALA A 25 9.06 11.00 3.22
N TRP A 26 9.83 11.55 2.30
CA TRP A 26 9.84 12.98 2.01
C TRP A 26 10.18 13.24 0.54
N ILE A 27 9.93 14.46 0.09
CA ILE A 27 10.21 14.91 -1.27
C ILE A 27 11.03 16.17 -1.20
N ALA A 28 12.12 16.22 -1.96
CA ALA A 28 12.89 17.45 -2.13
C ALA A 28 12.12 18.45 -2.98
N ASP A 29 12.35 19.74 -2.70
CA ASP A 29 11.82 20.85 -3.50
C ASP A 29 12.62 21.00 -4.81
N ILE A 30 12.50 19.99 -5.68
CA ILE A 30 13.18 19.92 -6.96
C ILE A 30 12.22 19.47 -8.06
N GLY A 31 12.60 19.67 -9.30
CA GLY A 31 11.84 19.22 -10.45
C GLY A 31 10.46 19.87 -10.53
N TYR A 32 9.43 19.06 -10.61
CA TYR A 32 8.04 19.51 -10.71
C TYR A 32 7.37 19.77 -9.36
N ASN A 33 8.03 19.49 -8.27
CA ASN A 33 7.53 19.71 -6.92
C ASN A 33 6.16 19.06 -6.62
N TRP A 34 5.87 17.93 -7.28
CA TRP A 34 4.66 17.18 -7.02
C TRP A 34 4.71 16.59 -5.61
N PHE A 35 3.56 16.50 -4.93
CA PHE A 35 3.40 16.00 -3.57
C PHE A 35 4.01 16.85 -2.44
N SER A 36 4.67 17.98 -2.72
CA SER A 36 5.25 18.84 -1.67
C SER A 36 4.21 19.26 -0.62
N THR A 37 2.98 19.56 -1.06
CA THR A 37 1.87 19.93 -0.18
C THR A 37 1.50 18.83 0.83
N CYS A 38 1.82 17.57 0.56
CA CYS A 38 1.61 16.47 1.49
C CYS A 38 2.62 16.53 2.65
N GLY A 39 3.92 16.62 2.33
CA GLY A 39 4.97 16.75 3.35
C GLY A 39 4.90 18.05 4.14
N GLU A 40 4.45 19.15 3.52
CA GLU A 40 4.24 20.44 4.17
C GLU A 40 2.95 20.52 4.99
N TRP A 41 2.07 19.55 4.91
CA TRP A 41 0.73 19.58 5.51
C TRP A 41 -0.08 20.81 5.09
N SER A 42 0.16 21.32 3.89
CA SER A 42 -0.55 22.46 3.29
C SER A 42 -1.67 22.00 2.35
N SER A 43 -2.52 22.93 1.92
CA SER A 43 -3.57 22.67 0.92
C SER A 43 -4.54 21.51 1.28
N ARG A 44 -4.99 21.47 2.54
CA ARG A 44 -5.73 20.36 3.14
C ARG A 44 -7.26 20.50 3.09
N ASN A 45 -7.80 21.63 2.67
CA ASN A 45 -9.24 21.79 2.59
C ASN A 45 -9.82 21.30 1.26
N ALA A 46 -11.16 21.14 1.22
CA ALA A 46 -11.89 20.52 0.10
C ALA A 46 -11.74 21.24 -1.26
N ASN A 47 -11.21 22.46 -1.28
CA ASN A 47 -11.01 23.21 -2.52
C ASN A 47 -9.74 22.79 -3.29
N TYR A 48 -8.88 22.00 -2.66
CA TYR A 48 -7.66 21.52 -3.29
C TYR A 48 -7.82 20.12 -3.89
N ALA A 49 -7.09 19.86 -4.97
CA ALA A 49 -7.21 18.64 -5.76
C ALA A 49 -6.92 17.37 -4.93
N ASN A 50 -5.84 17.34 -4.15
CA ASN A 50 -5.43 16.16 -3.42
C ASN A 50 -6.52 15.66 -2.44
N PRO A 51 -7.03 16.44 -1.46
CA PRO A 51 -8.11 16.00 -0.58
C PRO A 51 -9.40 15.65 -1.33
N TYR A 52 -9.74 16.43 -2.38
CA TYR A 52 -10.91 16.17 -3.21
C TYR A 52 -10.82 14.80 -3.90
N ILE A 53 -9.68 14.47 -4.50
CA ILE A 53 -9.50 13.22 -5.24
C ILE A 53 -9.49 12.03 -4.29
N ARG A 54 -8.85 12.15 -3.14
CA ARG A 54 -8.85 11.11 -2.09
C ARG A 54 -10.25 10.81 -1.54
N TYR A 55 -11.16 11.78 -1.63
CA TYR A 55 -12.56 11.60 -1.27
C TYR A 55 -13.39 11.03 -2.41
N ILE A 56 -13.29 11.62 -3.63
CA ILE A 56 -14.20 11.28 -4.72
C ILE A 56 -13.85 9.96 -5.41
N THR A 57 -12.58 9.56 -5.42
CA THR A 57 -12.15 8.31 -6.08
C THR A 57 -12.77 7.07 -5.45
N PRO A 58 -12.69 6.87 -4.11
CA PRO A 58 -13.38 5.76 -3.46
C PRO A 58 -14.91 5.81 -3.68
N TYR A 59 -15.53 6.98 -3.58
CA TYR A 59 -16.99 7.08 -3.81
C TYR A 59 -17.41 6.75 -5.24
N LYS A 60 -16.57 6.99 -6.25
CA LYS A 60 -16.85 6.53 -7.62
C LYS A 60 -16.79 5.01 -7.73
N GLN A 61 -15.85 4.37 -7.03
CA GLN A 61 -15.74 2.92 -6.98
C GLN A 61 -16.89 2.31 -6.17
N ILE A 62 -17.25 2.89 -5.01
CA ILE A 62 -18.42 2.52 -4.22
C ILE A 62 -19.69 2.57 -5.07
N LYS A 63 -19.85 3.61 -5.91
CA LYS A 63 -20.98 3.67 -6.83
C LYS A 63 -21.03 2.46 -7.78
N ILE A 64 -19.90 2.11 -8.38
CA ILE A 64 -19.81 0.94 -9.28
C ILE A 64 -20.15 -0.34 -8.52
N ALA A 65 -19.60 -0.52 -7.32
CA ALA A 65 -19.92 -1.66 -6.46
C ALA A 65 -21.41 -1.72 -6.15
N ASN A 66 -22.03 -0.59 -5.79
CA ASN A 66 -23.47 -0.51 -5.52
C ASN A 66 -24.33 -0.81 -6.77
N ASP A 67 -23.89 -0.41 -7.96
CA ASP A 67 -24.57 -0.77 -9.22
C ASP A 67 -24.55 -2.29 -9.44
N VAL A 68 -23.45 -2.98 -9.11
CA VAL A 68 -23.38 -4.45 -9.11
C VAL A 68 -24.34 -5.02 -8.05
N LEU A 69 -24.27 -4.54 -6.81
CA LEU A 69 -25.09 -5.02 -5.69
C LEU A 69 -26.60 -4.83 -5.92
N THR A 70 -26.99 -3.83 -6.70
CA THR A 70 -28.38 -3.62 -7.11
C THR A 70 -28.87 -4.71 -8.05
N ASN A 71 -28.01 -5.18 -8.96
CA ASN A 71 -28.38 -6.10 -10.04
C ASN A 71 -28.14 -7.57 -9.68
N TYR A 72 -27.30 -7.88 -8.68
CA TYR A 72 -26.94 -9.20 -8.27
C TYR A 72 -27.48 -9.50 -6.85
N SER A 73 -28.56 -10.29 -6.76
CA SER A 73 -29.21 -10.60 -5.48
C SER A 73 -28.32 -11.44 -4.56
N ALA A 74 -28.35 -11.13 -3.26
CA ALA A 74 -27.73 -11.97 -2.24
C ALA A 74 -28.42 -13.34 -2.07
N GLU A 75 -29.66 -13.46 -2.50
CA GLU A 75 -30.47 -14.67 -2.43
C GLU A 75 -30.34 -15.55 -3.69
N SER A 76 -29.47 -15.16 -4.63
CA SER A 76 -29.19 -15.95 -5.83
C SER A 76 -28.60 -17.31 -5.46
N THR A 77 -28.97 -18.33 -6.23
CA THR A 77 -28.32 -19.66 -6.19
C THR A 77 -27.32 -19.85 -7.31
N ASP A 78 -27.15 -18.85 -8.18
CA ASP A 78 -26.15 -18.85 -9.24
C ASP A 78 -24.80 -18.41 -8.67
N GLU A 79 -23.83 -19.30 -8.68
CA GLU A 79 -22.49 -19.10 -8.14
C GLU A 79 -21.79 -17.90 -8.80
N THR A 80 -21.98 -17.66 -10.10
CA THR A 80 -21.41 -16.53 -10.81
C THR A 80 -21.94 -15.21 -10.27
N VAL A 81 -23.25 -15.14 -10.04
CA VAL A 81 -23.92 -13.97 -9.44
C VAL A 81 -23.41 -13.71 -8.03
N ILE A 82 -23.32 -14.77 -7.22
CA ILE A 82 -22.82 -14.67 -5.83
C ILE A 82 -21.37 -14.19 -5.81
N ASN A 83 -20.50 -14.76 -6.67
CA ASN A 83 -19.10 -14.37 -6.76
C ASN A 83 -18.92 -12.90 -7.17
N HIS A 84 -19.67 -12.42 -8.16
CA HIS A 84 -19.63 -11.00 -8.54
C HIS A 84 -20.11 -10.09 -7.41
N ARG A 85 -21.18 -10.48 -6.72
CA ARG A 85 -21.68 -9.74 -5.56
C ARG A 85 -20.64 -9.70 -4.43
N ALA A 86 -20.00 -10.82 -4.13
CA ALA A 86 -19.00 -10.94 -3.08
C ALA A 86 -17.76 -10.08 -3.37
N GLN A 87 -17.31 -10.05 -4.63
CA GLN A 87 -16.24 -9.14 -5.05
C GLN A 87 -16.65 -7.67 -4.92
N ALA A 88 -17.88 -7.31 -5.29
CA ALA A 88 -18.39 -5.95 -5.14
C ALA A 88 -18.47 -5.52 -3.66
N CYS A 89 -18.89 -6.41 -2.77
CA CYS A 89 -18.84 -6.17 -1.31
C CYS A 89 -17.40 -5.92 -0.84
N ALA A 90 -16.44 -6.76 -1.23
CA ALA A 90 -15.05 -6.59 -0.85
C ALA A 90 -14.44 -5.27 -1.35
N LEU A 91 -14.75 -4.88 -2.60
CA LEU A 91 -14.30 -3.60 -3.17
C LEU A 91 -14.92 -2.41 -2.43
N ARG A 92 -16.21 -2.45 -2.10
CA ARG A 92 -16.86 -1.41 -1.31
C ARG A 92 -16.25 -1.27 0.07
N ALA A 93 -15.98 -2.38 0.74
CA ALA A 93 -15.30 -2.39 2.03
C ALA A 93 -13.88 -1.80 1.95
N TYR A 94 -13.12 -2.13 0.90
CA TYR A 94 -11.80 -1.57 0.65
C TYR A 94 -11.83 -0.04 0.50
N ASP A 95 -12.79 0.47 -0.26
CA ASP A 95 -12.94 1.92 -0.45
C ASP A 95 -13.35 2.63 0.84
N TYR A 96 -14.22 2.03 1.66
CA TYR A 96 -14.56 2.59 2.98
C TYR A 96 -13.40 2.52 3.97
N LEU A 97 -12.51 1.52 3.91
CA LEU A 97 -11.28 1.51 4.70
C LEU A 97 -10.38 2.70 4.36
N TRP A 98 -10.21 3.01 3.07
CA TRP A 98 -9.48 4.20 2.63
C TRP A 98 -10.14 5.50 3.10
N LEU A 99 -11.44 5.63 2.94
CA LEU A 99 -12.18 6.81 3.39
C LEU A 99 -12.07 7.00 4.91
N ALA A 100 -12.25 5.94 5.68
CA ALA A 100 -12.15 6.01 7.14
C ALA A 100 -10.74 6.43 7.59
N SER A 101 -9.69 5.85 7.02
CA SER A 101 -8.30 6.19 7.37
C SER A 101 -7.87 7.58 6.92
N ALA A 102 -8.45 8.10 5.82
CA ALA A 102 -8.06 9.40 5.29
C ALA A 102 -8.85 10.58 5.91
N PHE A 103 -10.07 10.34 6.41
CA PHE A 103 -10.99 11.40 6.83
C PHE A 103 -11.43 11.30 8.28
N GLN A 104 -10.86 10.39 9.06
CA GLN A 104 -11.03 10.30 10.50
C GLN A 104 -9.76 9.74 11.18
N PHE A 105 -9.69 9.86 12.49
CA PHE A 105 -8.62 9.31 13.33
C PHE A 105 -8.80 7.80 13.55
N ASN A 106 -8.10 7.22 14.53
CA ASN A 106 -8.19 5.79 14.82
C ASN A 106 -9.58 5.37 15.28
N TYR A 107 -9.93 4.10 15.03
CA TYR A 107 -11.22 3.53 15.39
C TYR A 107 -11.51 3.57 16.89
N VAL A 108 -10.54 3.16 17.73
CA VAL A 108 -10.79 2.89 19.15
C VAL A 108 -11.17 4.15 19.92
N ASP A 109 -10.49 5.25 19.68
CA ASP A 109 -10.72 6.50 20.41
C ASP A 109 -11.85 7.35 19.78
N HIS A 110 -12.17 7.11 18.50
CA HIS A 110 -13.05 7.98 17.71
C HIS A 110 -14.24 7.25 17.09
N LYS A 111 -14.60 6.06 17.59
CA LYS A 111 -15.66 5.22 17.01
C LYS A 111 -17.04 5.90 16.96
N ASP A 112 -17.31 6.82 17.88
CA ASP A 112 -18.59 7.55 17.95
C ASP A 112 -18.54 8.90 17.21
N ASP A 113 -17.38 9.29 16.67
CA ASP A 113 -17.21 10.55 15.94
C ASP A 113 -17.71 10.43 14.48
N PRO A 114 -18.18 11.55 13.89
CA PRO A 114 -18.60 11.56 12.49
C PRO A 114 -17.43 11.23 11.54
N CYS A 115 -17.61 10.21 10.70
CA CYS A 115 -16.64 9.78 9.70
C CYS A 115 -17.02 10.29 8.29
N VAL A 116 -17.64 9.45 7.49
CA VAL A 116 -18.04 9.74 6.12
C VAL A 116 -19.48 9.26 5.88
N PRO A 117 -20.22 9.81 4.90
CA PRO A 117 -21.53 9.29 4.55
C PRO A 117 -21.48 7.84 4.07
N ILE A 118 -22.37 7.00 4.58
CA ILE A 118 -22.57 5.64 4.06
C ILE A 118 -23.53 5.71 2.88
N VAL A 119 -23.06 5.31 1.70
CA VAL A 119 -23.86 5.20 0.48
C VAL A 119 -23.84 3.73 0.02
N THR A 120 -25.02 3.12 0.01
CA THR A 120 -25.22 1.74 -0.42
C THR A 120 -26.20 1.69 -1.59
N GLU A 121 -26.42 0.50 -2.15
CA GLU A 121 -27.45 0.24 -3.16
C GLU A 121 -28.88 0.55 -2.66
N LYS A 122 -29.05 0.70 -1.34
CA LYS A 122 -30.35 1.02 -0.69
C LYS A 122 -30.52 2.52 -0.41
N THR A 123 -29.48 3.32 -0.64
CA THR A 123 -29.52 4.76 -0.35
C THR A 123 -30.33 5.48 -1.41
N ALA A 124 -31.50 5.98 -1.04
CA ALA A 124 -32.46 6.61 -1.97
C ALA A 124 -31.96 7.98 -2.47
N ASN A 125 -31.34 8.78 -1.60
CA ASN A 125 -30.78 10.10 -1.95
C ASN A 125 -29.45 10.31 -1.22
N ALA A 126 -28.35 10.19 -1.96
CA ALA A 126 -27.02 10.37 -1.41
C ALA A 126 -26.72 11.82 -0.99
N ALA A 127 -27.45 12.82 -1.56
CA ALA A 127 -27.22 14.23 -1.24
C ALA A 127 -27.69 14.62 0.17
N ASP A 128 -28.70 13.91 0.70
CA ASP A 128 -29.25 14.16 2.03
C ASP A 128 -28.68 13.19 3.10
N ASN A 129 -27.62 12.48 2.77
CA ASN A 129 -27.06 11.45 3.63
C ASN A 129 -25.99 12.07 4.56
N PRO A 130 -26.24 12.11 5.89
CA PRO A 130 -25.29 12.66 6.84
C PRO A 130 -24.04 11.79 6.95
N ARG A 131 -22.98 12.33 7.56
CA ARG A 131 -21.81 11.53 7.94
C ARG A 131 -22.24 10.49 8.98
N ALA A 132 -21.91 9.23 8.71
CA ALA A 132 -22.04 8.16 9.68
C ALA A 132 -20.89 8.22 10.71
N THR A 133 -21.06 7.57 11.83
CA THR A 133 -19.97 7.39 12.81
C THR A 133 -18.90 6.45 12.28
N VAL A 134 -17.70 6.50 12.86
CA VAL A 134 -16.63 5.54 12.56
C VAL A 134 -17.11 4.10 12.78
N ALA A 135 -17.82 3.84 13.89
CA ALA A 135 -18.36 2.52 14.20
C ALA A 135 -19.30 2.02 13.10
N GLU A 136 -20.26 2.85 12.66
CA GLU A 136 -21.20 2.48 11.59
C GLU A 136 -20.50 2.20 10.25
N VAL A 137 -19.43 2.94 9.92
CA VAL A 137 -18.64 2.69 8.72
C VAL A 137 -17.91 1.35 8.82
N TYR A 138 -17.29 1.04 9.97
CA TYR A 138 -16.62 -0.25 10.18
C TYR A 138 -17.60 -1.42 10.28
N ASP A 139 -18.81 -1.22 10.80
CA ASP A 139 -19.88 -2.24 10.79
C ASP A 139 -20.25 -2.62 9.35
N LEU A 140 -20.37 -1.65 8.43
CA LEU A 140 -20.58 -1.91 7.02
C LEU A 140 -19.38 -2.65 6.40
N ILE A 141 -18.16 -2.20 6.67
CA ILE A 141 -16.92 -2.84 6.18
C ILE A 141 -16.91 -4.32 6.60
N ILE A 142 -17.13 -4.62 7.87
CA ILE A 142 -17.12 -5.99 8.39
C ILE A 142 -18.27 -6.81 7.82
N SER A 143 -19.46 -6.23 7.67
CA SER A 143 -20.61 -6.91 7.05
C SER A 143 -20.30 -7.33 5.61
N ASP A 144 -19.75 -6.43 4.81
CA ASP A 144 -19.38 -6.67 3.42
C ASP A 144 -18.28 -7.72 3.31
N LEU A 145 -17.26 -7.63 4.17
CA LEU A 145 -16.14 -8.59 4.16
C LEU A 145 -16.53 -9.97 4.70
N ASN A 146 -17.49 -10.06 5.63
CA ASN A 146 -18.03 -11.34 6.05
C ASN A 146 -18.70 -12.06 4.88
N PHE A 147 -19.54 -11.36 4.12
CA PHE A 147 -20.16 -11.92 2.91
C PHE A 147 -19.10 -12.33 1.88
N ALA A 148 -18.09 -11.49 1.65
CA ALA A 148 -17.02 -11.79 0.71
C ALA A 148 -16.19 -13.02 1.13
N CYS A 149 -15.79 -13.12 2.39
CA CYS A 149 -15.06 -14.28 2.92
C CYS A 149 -15.86 -15.57 2.80
N GLU A 150 -17.15 -15.52 3.12
CA GLU A 150 -18.04 -16.71 3.04
C GLU A 150 -18.16 -17.24 1.61
N HIS A 151 -18.28 -16.35 0.63
CA HIS A 151 -18.63 -16.74 -0.74
C HIS A 151 -17.43 -16.81 -1.71
N LEU A 152 -16.27 -16.27 -1.36
CA LEU A 152 -15.08 -16.31 -2.24
C LEU A 152 -14.02 -17.33 -1.80
N GLU A 153 -14.21 -18.08 -0.72
CA GLU A 153 -13.19 -19.03 -0.24
C GLU A 153 -12.81 -20.08 -1.30
N GLY A 154 -13.79 -20.57 -2.07
CA GLY A 154 -13.59 -21.51 -3.18
C GLY A 154 -13.42 -20.87 -4.55
N PHE A 155 -13.54 -19.55 -4.66
CA PHE A 155 -13.46 -18.85 -5.93
C PHE A 155 -12.02 -18.77 -6.44
N THR A 156 -11.81 -19.20 -7.68
CA THR A 156 -10.51 -19.08 -8.38
C THR A 156 -10.58 -17.91 -9.36
N PRO A 157 -9.88 -16.79 -9.10
CA PRO A 157 -9.85 -15.65 -10.01
C PRO A 157 -9.12 -15.98 -11.31
N SER A 158 -9.46 -15.29 -12.40
CA SER A 158 -8.78 -15.46 -13.69
C SER A 158 -7.37 -14.86 -13.66
N ASN A 159 -7.16 -13.84 -12.87
CA ASN A 159 -5.87 -13.24 -12.55
C ASN A 159 -5.93 -12.50 -11.20
N LYS A 160 -4.80 -11.97 -10.76
CA LYS A 160 -4.66 -11.28 -9.46
C LYS A 160 -5.28 -9.87 -9.42
N SER A 161 -5.95 -9.40 -10.48
CA SER A 161 -6.72 -8.14 -10.42
C SER A 161 -8.12 -8.33 -9.85
N GLN A 162 -8.59 -9.58 -9.76
CA GLN A 162 -9.86 -9.92 -9.14
C GLN A 162 -9.70 -10.22 -7.65
N VAL A 163 -10.74 -9.92 -6.88
CA VAL A 163 -10.77 -10.23 -5.45
C VAL A 163 -11.05 -11.72 -5.26
N SER A 164 -10.10 -12.44 -4.66
CA SER A 164 -10.23 -13.84 -4.23
C SER A 164 -10.65 -13.95 -2.77
N GLY A 165 -10.93 -15.16 -2.29
CA GLY A 165 -11.13 -15.42 -0.87
C GLY A 165 -9.92 -14.99 -0.02
N ALA A 166 -8.70 -15.24 -0.49
CA ALA A 166 -7.49 -14.79 0.17
C ALA A 166 -7.44 -13.26 0.35
N VAL A 167 -7.84 -12.52 -0.68
CA VAL A 167 -7.91 -11.04 -0.64
C VAL A 167 -9.01 -10.58 0.32
N ALA A 168 -10.18 -11.23 0.31
CA ALA A 168 -11.28 -10.88 1.21
C ALA A 168 -10.87 -11.04 2.70
N TYR A 169 -10.22 -12.16 3.05
CA TYR A 169 -9.66 -12.36 4.39
C TYR A 169 -8.55 -11.33 4.70
N GLY A 170 -7.68 -11.02 3.75
CA GLY A 170 -6.64 -10.00 3.92
C GLY A 170 -7.21 -8.60 4.19
N LEU A 171 -8.28 -8.21 3.48
CA LEU A 171 -8.98 -6.94 3.73
C LEU A 171 -9.67 -6.93 5.11
N ARG A 172 -10.26 -8.07 5.54
CA ARG A 172 -10.87 -8.18 6.86
C ARG A 172 -9.80 -8.16 7.96
N ALA A 173 -8.63 -8.74 7.71
CA ALA A 173 -7.48 -8.61 8.61
C ALA A 173 -7.03 -7.16 8.79
N ARG A 174 -6.99 -6.35 7.70
CA ARG A 174 -6.73 -4.89 7.77
C ARG A 174 -7.78 -4.17 8.63
N ALA A 175 -9.07 -4.49 8.42
CA ALA A 175 -10.16 -3.90 9.20
C ALA A 175 -10.05 -4.26 10.68
N TYR A 176 -9.87 -5.53 11.01
CA TYR A 176 -9.68 -5.97 12.39
C TYR A 176 -8.42 -5.38 13.05
N LEU A 177 -7.33 -5.20 12.28
CA LEU A 177 -6.14 -4.54 12.78
C LEU A 177 -6.42 -3.08 13.18
N ALA A 178 -7.17 -2.35 12.34
CA ALA A 178 -7.59 -0.98 12.62
C ALA A 178 -8.56 -0.87 13.81
N MET A 179 -9.39 -1.89 14.02
CA MET A 179 -10.33 -1.99 15.14
C MET A 179 -9.68 -2.48 16.44
N GLU A 180 -8.40 -2.83 16.43
CA GLU A 180 -7.68 -3.50 17.53
C GLU A 180 -8.28 -4.87 17.94
N GLU A 181 -8.99 -5.53 17.02
CA GLU A 181 -9.47 -6.90 17.16
C GLU A 181 -8.33 -7.90 16.85
N TRP A 182 -7.29 -7.84 17.66
CA TRP A 182 -5.96 -8.42 17.42
C TRP A 182 -5.96 -9.90 17.04
N ALA A 183 -6.71 -10.72 17.81
CA ALA A 183 -6.78 -12.16 17.54
C ALA A 183 -7.42 -12.46 16.18
N LYS A 184 -8.52 -11.75 15.84
CA LYS A 184 -9.21 -11.91 14.56
C LYS A 184 -8.33 -11.45 13.40
N ALA A 185 -7.58 -10.35 13.59
CA ALA A 185 -6.64 -9.88 12.58
C ALA A 185 -5.56 -10.93 12.28
N ALA A 186 -5.01 -11.58 13.30
CA ALA A 186 -4.02 -12.64 13.14
C ALA A 186 -4.60 -13.89 12.46
N GLU A 187 -5.81 -14.30 12.82
CA GLU A 187 -6.52 -15.45 12.25
C GLU A 187 -6.83 -15.23 10.76
N ASP A 188 -7.38 -14.06 10.42
CA ASP A 188 -7.70 -13.71 9.03
C ASP A 188 -6.43 -13.55 8.18
N ALA A 189 -5.37 -12.95 8.71
CA ALA A 189 -4.09 -12.87 8.02
C ALA A 189 -3.48 -14.26 7.75
N GLN A 190 -3.57 -15.19 8.72
CA GLN A 190 -3.17 -16.59 8.51
C GLN A 190 -3.99 -17.25 7.41
N LYS A 191 -5.31 -17.10 7.44
CA LYS A 191 -6.22 -17.65 6.43
C LYS A 191 -5.93 -17.08 5.05
N ALA A 192 -5.64 -15.78 4.96
CA ALA A 192 -5.26 -15.11 3.72
C ALA A 192 -3.95 -15.68 3.14
N ILE A 193 -2.93 -15.92 3.98
CA ILE A 193 -1.67 -16.57 3.56
C ILE A 193 -1.97 -17.96 2.99
N GLU A 194 -2.72 -18.78 3.71
CA GLU A 194 -3.02 -20.16 3.32
C GLU A 194 -3.78 -20.24 2.00
N LEU A 195 -4.83 -19.44 1.84
CA LEU A 195 -5.66 -19.44 0.64
C LEU A 195 -4.96 -18.84 -0.58
N SER A 196 -4.04 -17.89 -0.38
CA SER A 196 -3.36 -17.24 -1.50
C SER A 196 -2.38 -18.16 -2.23
N GLY A 197 -1.79 -19.12 -1.53
CA GLY A 197 -0.65 -19.89 -2.02
C GLY A 197 0.60 -19.04 -2.31
N CYS A 198 0.57 -17.76 -1.96
CA CYS A 198 1.69 -16.84 -2.17
C CYS A 198 2.79 -17.07 -1.11
N THR A 199 4.03 -16.79 -1.49
CA THR A 199 5.18 -16.76 -0.60
C THR A 199 5.86 -15.40 -0.70
N PRO A 200 6.50 -14.90 0.38
CA PRO A 200 7.23 -13.65 0.28
C PRO A 200 8.32 -13.70 -0.80
N ALA A 201 8.54 -12.58 -1.46
CA ALA A 201 9.62 -12.45 -2.42
C ALA A 201 10.98 -12.72 -1.75
N SER A 202 11.84 -13.47 -2.43
CA SER A 202 13.18 -13.81 -1.94
C SER A 202 14.08 -12.58 -1.89
N MET A 203 15.18 -12.66 -1.11
CA MET A 203 16.19 -11.61 -1.06
C MET A 203 16.74 -11.27 -2.44
N ALA A 204 16.92 -12.26 -3.32
CA ALA A 204 17.44 -12.04 -4.66
C ALA A 204 16.47 -11.25 -5.54
N GLU A 205 15.16 -11.56 -5.47
CA GLU A 205 14.12 -10.88 -6.26
C GLU A 205 13.97 -9.41 -5.87
N ILE A 206 14.12 -9.08 -4.60
CA ILE A 206 14.00 -7.70 -4.10
C ILE A 206 15.33 -6.94 -4.03
N SER A 207 16.46 -7.57 -4.44
CA SER A 207 17.76 -6.91 -4.59
C SER A 207 17.94 -6.25 -5.97
N THR A 208 16.86 -6.08 -6.69
CA THR A 208 16.71 -5.26 -7.90
C THR A 208 15.41 -4.49 -7.79
N PRO A 209 15.20 -3.40 -8.54
CA PRO A 209 13.91 -2.72 -8.56
C PRO A 209 12.79 -3.69 -8.99
N ALA A 210 11.78 -3.82 -8.14
CA ALA A 210 10.70 -4.83 -8.25
C ALA A 210 9.31 -4.19 -8.08
N PHE A 211 8.32 -4.97 -7.72
CA PHE A 211 6.95 -4.52 -7.39
C PHE A 211 6.27 -3.76 -8.54
N CYS A 212 6.38 -4.28 -9.76
CA CYS A 212 5.87 -3.61 -10.95
C CYS A 212 5.12 -4.55 -11.92
N VAL A 213 4.99 -5.84 -11.59
CA VAL A 213 4.33 -6.84 -12.45
C VAL A 213 3.32 -7.67 -11.66
N LEU A 214 2.06 -7.69 -12.11
CA LEU A 214 0.96 -8.43 -11.48
C LEU A 214 1.25 -9.92 -11.25
N SER A 215 2.08 -10.53 -12.08
CA SER A 215 2.45 -11.94 -11.96
C SER A 215 3.50 -12.24 -10.89
N GLU A 216 4.05 -11.24 -10.20
CA GLU A 216 4.96 -11.47 -9.07
C GLU A 216 4.28 -12.41 -8.06
N HIS A 217 5.00 -13.47 -7.64
CA HIS A 217 4.38 -14.57 -6.88
C HIS A 217 3.95 -14.17 -5.47
N ASN A 218 4.53 -13.11 -4.91
CA ASN A 218 4.20 -12.56 -3.60
C ASN A 218 2.98 -11.64 -3.61
N TRP A 219 2.46 -11.26 -4.78
CA TRP A 219 1.25 -10.46 -4.85
C TRP A 219 0.01 -11.32 -4.70
N MET A 220 -0.88 -10.92 -3.82
CA MET A 220 -2.20 -11.50 -3.64
C MET A 220 -3.23 -10.78 -4.51
N TRP A 221 -3.07 -9.46 -4.68
CA TRP A 221 -3.96 -8.58 -5.43
C TRP A 221 -3.21 -7.37 -5.97
N GLY A 222 -3.52 -6.94 -7.19
CA GLY A 222 -2.86 -5.81 -7.82
C GLY A 222 -3.61 -5.28 -9.04
N SER A 223 -3.10 -4.21 -9.62
CA SER A 223 -3.61 -3.68 -10.89
C SER A 223 -3.13 -4.52 -12.07
N ASP A 224 -3.92 -4.57 -13.13
CA ASP A 224 -3.55 -5.17 -14.43
C ASP A 224 -3.51 -4.04 -15.46
N MET A 225 -2.38 -3.35 -15.53
CA MET A 225 -2.21 -2.17 -16.39
C MET A 225 -1.83 -2.56 -17.80
N THR A 226 -2.55 -1.98 -18.77
CA THR A 226 -2.22 -2.08 -20.19
C THR A 226 -1.62 -0.78 -20.69
N VAL A 227 -0.95 -0.85 -21.86
CA VAL A 227 -0.42 0.35 -22.53
C VAL A 227 -1.52 1.36 -22.83
N ASP A 228 -2.69 0.89 -23.27
CA ASP A 228 -3.84 1.77 -23.54
C ASP A 228 -4.34 2.50 -22.28
N MET A 229 -4.33 1.83 -21.13
CA MET A 229 -4.67 2.45 -19.85
C MET A 229 -3.64 3.50 -19.41
N SER A 230 -2.37 3.33 -19.79
CA SER A 230 -1.31 4.30 -19.49
C SER A 230 -1.32 5.49 -20.46
N ASN A 231 -1.95 5.36 -21.62
CA ASN A 231 -2.03 6.37 -22.69
C ASN A 231 -3.14 7.41 -22.50
N ILE A 232 -3.39 7.86 -21.30
CA ILE A 232 -4.51 8.77 -21.00
C ILE A 232 -4.21 10.22 -21.43
N TYR A 233 -2.94 10.55 -21.76
CA TYR A 233 -2.51 11.91 -22.07
C TYR A 233 -1.50 11.94 -23.24
N PRO A 234 -1.29 13.09 -23.94
CA PRO A 234 -0.29 13.22 -25.00
C PRO A 234 1.15 12.92 -24.56
N PHE A 235 1.42 12.95 -23.25
CA PHE A 235 2.66 12.50 -22.61
C PHE A 235 2.39 11.18 -21.87
N ALA A 236 1.82 10.24 -22.56
CA ALA A 236 1.19 9.03 -22.09
C ALA A 236 1.94 8.28 -20.98
N THR A 237 3.23 8.20 -21.11
CA THR A 237 4.10 7.48 -20.19
C THR A 237 4.33 8.22 -18.86
N ALA A 238 4.23 9.54 -18.87
CA ALA A 238 4.43 10.37 -17.68
C ALA A 238 3.31 10.20 -16.64
N CYS A 239 2.10 9.91 -17.08
CA CYS A 239 0.90 9.86 -16.24
C CYS A 239 0.44 8.43 -15.97
N SER A 240 1.26 7.42 -16.19
CA SER A 240 0.91 6.05 -15.82
C SER A 240 0.78 5.92 -14.30
N TRP A 241 -0.02 4.97 -13.88
CA TRP A 241 -0.31 4.73 -12.48
C TRP A 241 0.94 4.47 -11.64
N HIS A 242 1.95 3.85 -12.23
CA HIS A 242 3.19 3.51 -11.55
C HIS A 242 4.28 4.58 -11.69
N SER A 243 4.07 5.60 -12.52
CA SER A 243 5.13 6.58 -12.80
C SER A 243 5.59 7.34 -11.56
N SER A 244 4.71 7.56 -10.58
CA SER A 244 5.06 8.23 -9.33
C SER A 244 5.81 7.34 -8.33
N PHE A 245 5.68 6.00 -8.42
CA PHE A 245 6.40 5.09 -7.54
C PHE A 245 7.84 4.90 -7.97
N SER A 246 8.07 4.71 -9.27
CA SER A 246 9.38 4.38 -9.81
C SER A 246 10.21 5.63 -10.12
N SER A 247 11.36 5.75 -9.50
CA SER A 247 12.35 6.79 -9.80
C SER A 247 12.96 6.65 -11.21
N PHE A 248 12.72 5.55 -11.89
CA PHE A 248 13.18 5.30 -13.26
C PHE A 248 12.16 5.74 -14.33
N SER A 249 11.06 6.36 -13.93
CA SER A 249 10.03 6.88 -14.80
C SER A 249 10.06 8.40 -14.83
N TYR A 250 9.43 8.99 -15.85
CA TYR A 250 9.33 10.44 -15.98
C TYR A 250 8.75 11.12 -14.74
N SER A 251 7.62 10.62 -14.23
CA SER A 251 6.98 11.23 -13.05
C SER A 251 7.78 11.02 -11.78
N GLY A 252 8.42 9.87 -11.61
CA GLY A 252 9.31 9.61 -10.49
C GLY A 252 10.55 10.49 -10.53
N ALA A 253 11.18 10.62 -11.70
CA ALA A 253 12.32 11.51 -11.91
C ALA A 253 11.96 12.99 -11.79
N GLY A 254 10.70 13.35 -12.03
CA GLY A 254 10.17 14.70 -11.81
C GLY A 254 9.94 15.06 -10.35
N CYS A 255 10.00 14.08 -9.46
CA CYS A 255 9.68 14.25 -8.04
C CYS A 255 10.30 13.09 -7.23
N TRP A 256 11.61 13.17 -6.97
CA TRP A 256 12.32 12.13 -6.23
C TRP A 256 11.69 11.90 -4.86
N THR A 257 11.29 10.66 -4.59
CA THR A 257 10.76 10.25 -3.30
C THR A 257 11.84 9.57 -2.48
N HIS A 258 12.08 10.09 -1.29
CA HIS A 258 13.18 9.69 -0.42
C HIS A 258 12.68 8.96 0.82
N ILE A 259 13.47 8.04 1.33
CA ILE A 259 13.28 7.55 2.69
C ILE A 259 13.81 8.59 3.70
N ASN A 260 13.14 8.69 4.84
CA ASN A 260 13.68 9.46 5.95
C ASN A 260 15.01 8.85 6.43
N LYS A 261 16.06 9.67 6.48
CA LYS A 261 17.39 9.26 6.92
C LYS A 261 17.40 8.55 8.28
N LEU A 262 16.57 8.99 9.22
CA LEU A 262 16.49 8.36 10.54
C LEU A 262 15.90 6.95 10.50
N LEU A 263 15.05 6.66 9.53
CA LEU A 263 14.56 5.31 9.29
C LEU A 263 15.63 4.48 8.55
N PHE A 264 16.24 5.04 7.50
CA PHE A 264 17.30 4.39 6.73
C PHE A 264 18.50 3.95 7.60
N ASP A 265 18.94 4.80 8.51
CA ASP A 265 20.09 4.52 9.40
C ASP A 265 19.79 3.36 10.36
N LYS A 266 18.52 3.08 10.68
CA LYS A 266 18.10 1.95 11.52
C LYS A 266 18.08 0.61 10.78
N ILE A 267 18.08 0.62 9.45
CA ILE A 267 18.09 -0.61 8.64
C ILE A 267 19.51 -1.21 8.71
N PRO A 268 19.69 -2.47 9.18
CA PRO A 268 20.99 -3.10 9.22
C PRO A 268 21.62 -3.23 7.83
N ALA A 269 22.94 -3.21 7.77
CA ALA A 269 23.66 -3.41 6.51
C ALA A 269 23.48 -4.82 5.91
N THR A 270 23.08 -5.80 6.74
CA THR A 270 22.77 -7.17 6.34
C THR A 270 21.36 -7.34 5.78
N ASP A 271 20.48 -6.35 5.98
CA ASP A 271 19.11 -6.35 5.45
C ASP A 271 19.13 -5.89 4.00
N VAL A 272 18.73 -6.77 3.08
CA VAL A 272 18.75 -6.49 1.64
C VAL A 272 17.87 -5.30 1.25
N ARG A 273 16.82 -4.99 2.04
CA ARG A 273 15.95 -3.83 1.81
C ARG A 273 16.68 -2.50 1.94
N LYS A 274 17.84 -2.45 2.62
CA LYS A 274 18.67 -1.24 2.65
C LYS A 274 19.05 -0.78 1.25
N GLY A 275 19.19 -1.71 0.31
CA GLY A 275 19.42 -1.42 -1.11
C GLY A 275 18.22 -0.83 -1.86
N TRP A 276 17.05 -0.72 -1.25
CA TRP A 276 15.88 -0.07 -1.87
C TRP A 276 16.01 1.45 -1.98
N TRP A 277 17.05 2.01 -1.39
CA TRP A 277 17.34 3.44 -1.44
C TRP A 277 18.83 3.65 -1.67
N LEU A 278 19.15 4.80 -2.25
CA LEU A 278 20.54 5.26 -2.31
C LEU A 278 21.03 5.58 -0.89
N ASP A 279 22.29 5.32 -0.61
CA ASP A 279 22.93 5.77 0.61
C ASP A 279 23.42 7.24 0.50
N ALA A 280 24.19 7.71 1.51
CA ALA A 280 24.74 9.06 1.53
C ALA A 280 25.80 9.30 0.42
N ASP A 281 26.40 8.22 -0.08
CA ASP A 281 27.41 8.25 -1.15
C ASP A 281 26.79 7.94 -2.52
N LEU A 282 25.46 8.00 -2.62
CA LEU A 282 24.66 7.73 -3.84
C LEU A 282 24.82 6.31 -4.37
N GLN A 283 25.03 5.34 -3.49
CA GLN A 283 25.21 3.94 -3.87
C GLN A 283 24.01 3.09 -3.48
N SER A 284 23.65 2.14 -4.35
CA SER A 284 22.75 1.05 -4.01
C SER A 284 23.11 -0.22 -4.77
N PRO A 285 23.19 -1.39 -4.08
CA PRO A 285 23.40 -2.66 -4.76
C PRO A 285 22.28 -3.01 -5.75
N ASN A 286 21.08 -2.45 -5.58
CA ASN A 286 19.94 -2.70 -6.46
C ASN A 286 20.13 -2.12 -7.87
N LEU A 287 21.09 -1.22 -8.07
CA LEU A 287 21.42 -0.70 -9.41
C LEU A 287 22.37 -1.60 -10.19
N ASN A 288 23.00 -2.60 -9.53
CA ASN A 288 23.98 -3.47 -10.19
C ASN A 288 23.33 -4.25 -11.34
N GLY A 289 23.97 -4.18 -12.52
CA GLY A 289 23.48 -4.86 -13.72
C GLY A 289 22.35 -4.18 -14.47
N LEU A 290 21.84 -3.06 -13.98
CA LEU A 290 20.85 -2.26 -14.68
C LEU A 290 21.51 -1.37 -15.73
N THR A 291 20.70 -0.97 -16.74
CA THR A 291 21.08 0.01 -17.75
C THR A 291 19.92 0.97 -17.99
N TRP A 292 20.24 2.25 -18.19
CA TRP A 292 19.29 3.30 -18.60
C TRP A 292 19.98 4.22 -19.61
N GLY A 293 19.55 4.16 -20.85
CA GLY A 293 20.26 4.85 -21.95
C GLY A 293 21.70 4.32 -22.05
N ASP A 294 22.66 5.22 -22.00
CA ASP A 294 24.10 4.91 -22.05
C ASP A 294 24.71 4.65 -20.66
N ALA A 295 23.95 4.85 -19.57
CA ALA A 295 24.42 4.65 -18.20
C ALA A 295 24.17 3.22 -17.72
N SER A 296 25.06 2.71 -16.87
CA SER A 296 24.98 1.38 -16.27
C SER A 296 25.32 1.40 -14.78
N GLY A 297 24.61 0.56 -14.02
CA GLY A 297 24.86 0.43 -12.58
C GLY A 297 24.74 1.79 -11.87
N GLN A 298 25.74 2.15 -11.08
CA GLN A 298 25.75 3.39 -10.30
C GLN A 298 25.78 4.67 -11.16
N GLU A 299 26.19 4.59 -12.42
CA GLU A 299 26.18 5.76 -13.36
C GLU A 299 24.74 6.27 -13.60
N ILE A 300 23.74 5.39 -13.42
CA ILE A 300 22.31 5.76 -13.58
C ILE A 300 21.94 6.91 -12.66
N VAL A 301 22.54 7.02 -11.48
CA VAL A 301 22.26 8.07 -10.50
C VAL A 301 22.54 9.47 -11.05
N GLY A 302 23.54 9.60 -11.92
CA GLY A 302 23.94 10.86 -12.56
C GLY A 302 23.13 11.24 -13.78
N LEU A 303 22.19 10.40 -14.23
CA LEU A 303 21.36 10.71 -15.40
C LEU A 303 20.43 11.88 -15.13
N VAL A 304 20.25 12.67 -16.17
CA VAL A 304 19.37 13.83 -16.19
C VAL A 304 18.39 13.65 -17.35
N ILE A 305 17.10 13.69 -17.06
CA ILE A 305 16.09 13.69 -18.12
C ILE A 305 15.83 15.10 -18.64
N PRO A 306 15.37 15.28 -19.90
CA PRO A 306 15.29 16.59 -20.56
C PRO A 306 14.51 17.64 -19.77
N ASP A 307 13.43 17.28 -19.10
CA ASP A 307 12.53 18.20 -18.40
C ASP A 307 12.90 18.41 -16.93
N VAL A 308 13.58 17.44 -16.33
CA VAL A 308 14.07 17.50 -14.93
C VAL A 308 15.57 17.37 -14.95
N LYS A 309 16.23 18.48 -14.77
CA LYS A 309 17.70 18.60 -14.92
C LYS A 309 18.48 18.33 -13.63
N GLU A 310 17.89 17.58 -12.74
CA GLU A 310 18.52 17.22 -11.48
C GLU A 310 18.77 15.71 -11.44
N PRO A 311 20.00 15.28 -11.14
CA PRO A 311 20.30 13.87 -10.92
C PRO A 311 19.63 13.37 -9.63
N MET A 312 19.62 12.05 -9.42
CA MET A 312 19.21 11.47 -8.13
C MET A 312 20.14 11.96 -7.01
N ASP A 313 19.57 12.20 -5.86
CA ASP A 313 20.32 12.54 -4.64
C ASP A 313 20.26 11.44 -3.57
N ALA A 314 20.88 11.67 -2.41
CA ALA A 314 20.94 10.67 -1.35
C ALA A 314 19.54 10.29 -0.83
N TYR A 315 19.36 9.00 -0.57
CA TYR A 315 18.13 8.41 -0.03
C TYR A 315 16.94 8.32 -1.00
N VAL A 316 17.13 8.66 -2.29
CA VAL A 316 16.14 8.41 -3.35
C VAL A 316 15.81 6.93 -3.43
N ASN A 317 14.52 6.60 -3.58
CA ASN A 317 14.09 5.22 -3.70
C ASN A 317 14.46 4.61 -5.06
N VAL A 318 14.94 3.37 -5.01
CA VAL A 318 15.15 2.48 -6.14
C VAL A 318 14.46 1.13 -5.90
N LYS A 319 13.42 1.14 -5.07
CA LYS A 319 12.60 -0.02 -4.71
C LYS A 319 11.74 -0.49 -5.87
N PHE A 320 11.06 0.46 -6.54
CA PHE A 320 10.07 0.15 -7.54
C PHE A 320 10.66 0.13 -8.94
N GLY A 321 10.44 -0.97 -9.65
CA GLY A 321 10.89 -1.16 -11.02
C GLY A 321 9.93 -0.62 -12.08
N MET A 322 10.12 -1.08 -13.30
CA MET A 322 9.23 -0.81 -14.44
C MET A 322 8.98 -2.09 -15.23
N LYS A 323 7.71 -2.41 -15.49
CA LYS A 323 7.28 -3.63 -16.21
C LYS A 323 7.91 -3.75 -17.61
N ALA A 324 8.06 -2.64 -18.31
CA ALA A 324 8.68 -2.58 -19.64
C ALA A 324 10.22 -2.42 -19.60
N GLY A 325 10.83 -2.45 -18.41
CA GLY A 325 12.26 -2.23 -18.20
C GLY A 325 12.60 -0.79 -17.82
N ILE A 326 13.69 -0.63 -17.08
CA ILE A 326 14.18 0.65 -16.58
C ILE A 326 14.41 1.63 -17.76
N GLY A 327 13.92 2.85 -17.63
CA GLY A 327 14.07 3.90 -18.63
C GLY A 327 13.18 3.73 -19.86
N SER A 328 12.27 2.78 -19.88
CA SER A 328 11.29 2.65 -20.95
C SER A 328 10.39 3.88 -21.03
N GLU A 329 10.11 4.33 -22.24
CA GLU A 329 9.10 5.37 -22.50
C GLU A 329 7.67 4.87 -22.22
N VAL A 330 7.47 3.55 -22.21
CA VAL A 330 6.18 2.92 -21.90
C VAL A 330 6.16 2.55 -20.41
N ASN A 331 5.32 3.21 -19.64
CA ASN A 331 5.14 2.91 -18.23
C ASN A 331 3.73 2.39 -17.94
N SER A 332 3.49 1.14 -18.30
CA SER A 332 2.27 0.39 -17.98
C SER A 332 2.47 -0.55 -16.79
N SER A 333 3.34 -0.18 -15.86
CA SER A 333 3.65 -0.99 -14.69
C SER A 333 2.42 -1.21 -13.84
N ASP A 334 2.28 -2.44 -13.36
CA ASP A 334 1.27 -2.79 -12.36
C ASP A 334 1.72 -2.30 -10.98
N PHE A 335 0.80 -2.24 -10.03
CA PHE A 335 1.15 -1.98 -8.65
C PHE A 335 0.31 -2.83 -7.69
N PRO A 336 0.88 -3.22 -6.54
CA PRO A 336 0.20 -4.09 -5.59
C PRO A 336 -0.87 -3.33 -4.79
N PHE A 337 -2.04 -3.94 -4.65
CA PHE A 337 -3.02 -3.56 -3.63
C PHE A 337 -2.82 -4.37 -2.35
N MET A 338 -2.27 -5.60 -2.48
CA MET A 338 -2.00 -6.48 -1.35
C MET A 338 -0.88 -7.46 -1.69
N ARG A 339 0.12 -7.53 -0.82
CA ARG A 339 1.22 -8.50 -0.87
C ARG A 339 1.17 -9.41 0.35
N VAL A 340 1.64 -10.65 0.19
CA VAL A 340 1.62 -11.64 1.28
C VAL A 340 2.49 -11.22 2.48
N GLU A 341 3.53 -10.45 2.25
CA GLU A 341 4.40 -9.90 3.30
C GLU A 341 3.63 -9.07 4.32
N GLU A 342 2.66 -8.30 3.87
CA GLU A 342 1.77 -7.55 4.76
C GLU A 342 1.00 -8.49 5.69
N MET A 343 0.53 -9.62 5.18
CA MET A 343 -0.21 -10.61 5.99
C MET A 343 0.67 -11.22 7.07
N TYR A 344 1.94 -11.51 6.80
CA TYR A 344 2.89 -11.94 7.82
C TYR A 344 3.06 -10.90 8.93
N LEU A 345 3.11 -9.62 8.57
CA LEU A 345 3.27 -8.52 9.53
C LEU A 345 1.99 -8.26 10.33
N ILE A 346 0.80 -8.33 9.71
CA ILE A 346 -0.49 -8.28 10.43
C ILE A 346 -0.61 -9.44 11.41
N LYS A 347 -0.28 -10.67 10.96
CA LYS A 347 -0.29 -11.85 11.82
C LYS A 347 0.63 -11.68 13.02
N ALA A 348 1.87 -11.22 12.81
CA ALA A 348 2.82 -11.00 13.89
C ALA A 348 2.30 -9.96 14.90
N GLU A 349 1.74 -8.86 14.44
CA GLU A 349 1.19 -7.80 15.29
C GLU A 349 -0.03 -8.30 16.07
N GLY A 350 -0.98 -8.93 15.39
CA GLY A 350 -2.19 -9.47 16.03
C GLY A 350 -1.86 -10.53 17.10
N LEU A 351 -0.89 -11.42 16.85
CA LEU A 351 -0.41 -12.38 17.82
C LEU A 351 0.25 -11.69 19.03
N ALA A 352 1.12 -10.72 18.79
CA ALA A 352 1.81 -9.99 19.86
C ALA A 352 0.82 -9.27 20.78
N LYS A 353 -0.12 -8.53 20.20
CA LYS A 353 -1.11 -7.75 20.94
C LYS A 353 -2.21 -8.61 21.59
N SER A 354 -2.46 -9.83 21.11
CA SER A 354 -3.37 -10.80 21.72
C SER A 354 -2.73 -11.69 22.81
N GLY A 355 -1.48 -11.39 23.23
CA GLY A 355 -0.78 -12.10 24.28
C GLY A 355 -0.04 -13.38 23.83
N LYS A 356 0.03 -13.65 22.53
CA LYS A 356 0.74 -14.80 21.94
C LYS A 356 2.16 -14.41 21.48
N GLU A 357 2.92 -13.74 22.36
CA GLU A 357 4.23 -13.16 22.01
C GLU A 357 5.23 -14.16 21.43
N SER A 358 5.25 -15.40 21.94
CA SER A 358 6.18 -16.42 21.46
C SER A 358 5.92 -16.78 19.99
N GLU A 359 4.65 -16.91 19.63
CA GLU A 359 4.24 -17.16 18.25
C GLU A 359 4.54 -15.94 17.35
N ALA A 360 4.28 -14.73 17.85
CA ALA A 360 4.58 -13.49 17.14
C ALA A 360 6.08 -13.36 16.81
N LYS A 361 6.95 -13.61 17.81
CA LYS A 361 8.41 -13.62 17.66
C LYS A 361 8.85 -14.65 16.61
N GLN A 362 8.27 -15.84 16.63
CA GLN A 362 8.60 -16.88 15.65
C GLN A 362 8.19 -16.48 14.23
N VAL A 363 6.99 -15.94 14.06
CA VAL A 363 6.51 -15.46 12.73
C VAL A 363 7.43 -14.38 12.19
N LEU A 364 7.74 -13.37 13.00
CA LEU A 364 8.57 -12.25 12.60
C LEU A 364 10.01 -12.70 12.31
N GLU A 365 10.62 -13.49 13.20
CA GLU A 365 11.97 -14.01 13.01
C GLU A 365 12.07 -14.84 11.73
N THR A 366 11.13 -15.74 11.50
CA THR A 366 11.13 -16.59 10.29
C THR A 366 11.00 -15.75 9.04
N PHE A 367 10.08 -14.80 9.02
CA PHE A 367 9.87 -13.91 7.87
C PHE A 367 11.12 -13.08 7.57
N VAL A 368 11.59 -12.32 8.54
CA VAL A 368 12.71 -11.37 8.31
C VAL A 368 13.99 -12.12 8.01
N LYS A 369 14.32 -13.16 8.75
CA LYS A 369 15.55 -13.93 8.58
C LYS A 369 15.62 -14.66 7.24
N THR A 370 14.51 -15.21 6.79
CA THR A 370 14.44 -15.97 5.53
C THR A 370 14.44 -15.08 4.31
N TYR A 371 13.75 -13.94 4.38
CA TYR A 371 13.44 -13.17 3.17
C TYR A 371 14.03 -11.76 3.15
N ARG A 372 14.64 -11.27 4.25
CA ARG A 372 15.10 -9.86 4.34
C ARG A 372 16.54 -9.72 4.87
N ASP A 373 16.83 -10.32 6.01
CA ASP A 373 18.11 -10.16 6.71
C ASP A 373 18.57 -11.50 7.32
N PRO A 374 19.55 -12.19 6.71
CA PRO A 374 20.00 -13.49 7.20
C PRO A 374 20.64 -13.42 8.59
N ALA A 375 21.06 -12.24 9.04
CA ALA A 375 21.64 -12.01 10.37
C ALA A 375 20.59 -11.59 11.41
N TYR A 376 19.31 -11.49 11.01
CA TYR A 376 18.25 -11.05 11.93
C TYR A 376 18.11 -11.93 13.16
N SER A 377 17.97 -11.30 14.31
CA SER A 377 17.67 -11.94 15.59
C SER A 377 16.70 -11.10 16.39
N ILE A 378 15.46 -11.58 16.53
CA ILE A 378 14.44 -10.89 17.34
C ILE A 378 14.90 -10.73 18.79
N SER A 379 15.55 -11.75 19.36
CA SER A 379 16.06 -11.69 20.73
C SER A 379 17.08 -10.58 20.94
N ALA A 380 17.99 -10.38 19.96
CA ALA A 380 18.96 -9.28 20.00
C ALA A 380 18.28 -7.91 19.85
N LYS A 381 17.26 -7.79 18.99
CA LYS A 381 16.48 -6.55 18.83
C LYS A 381 15.77 -6.16 20.11
N LEU A 382 15.08 -7.11 20.75
CA LEU A 382 14.36 -6.86 21.99
C LEU A 382 15.27 -6.56 23.18
N ALA A 383 16.44 -7.21 23.29
CA ALA A 383 17.42 -6.97 24.35
C ALA A 383 18.02 -5.56 24.32
N ASN A 384 18.07 -4.93 23.13
CA ASN A 384 18.61 -3.60 22.93
C ASN A 384 17.56 -2.50 22.83
N ALA A 385 16.27 -2.82 23.09
CA ALA A 385 15.19 -1.86 23.01
C ALA A 385 15.24 -0.83 24.15
N LEU A 386 14.98 0.43 23.81
CA LEU A 386 14.92 1.53 24.80
C LEU A 386 13.70 1.39 25.73
N ASP A 387 12.61 0.85 25.21
CA ASP A 387 11.39 0.54 25.96
C ASP A 387 11.11 -0.96 25.87
N PRO A 388 11.46 -1.75 26.91
CA PRO A 388 11.24 -3.19 26.90
C PRO A 388 9.75 -3.61 26.84
N ALA A 389 8.83 -2.79 27.36
CA ALA A 389 7.40 -3.11 27.36
C ALA A 389 6.79 -3.02 25.94
N GLU A 390 7.28 -2.12 25.13
CA GLU A 390 6.83 -1.92 23.74
C GLU A 390 7.79 -2.52 22.70
N ALA A 391 8.85 -3.21 23.14
CA ALA A 391 9.94 -3.67 22.29
C ALA A 391 9.47 -4.47 21.07
N LEU A 392 8.63 -5.48 21.30
CA LEU A 392 8.11 -6.33 20.23
C LEU A 392 7.18 -5.57 19.29
N SER A 393 6.29 -4.75 19.82
CA SER A 393 5.38 -3.91 19.02
C SER A 393 6.13 -2.91 18.16
N ASN A 394 7.16 -2.27 18.74
CA ASN A 394 8.00 -1.32 18.03
C ASN A 394 8.85 -1.98 16.94
N GLU A 395 9.34 -3.21 17.17
CA GLU A 395 10.07 -3.95 16.17
C GLU A 395 9.15 -4.39 15.01
N ILE A 396 7.94 -4.87 15.29
CA ILE A 396 6.95 -5.20 14.25
C ILE A 396 6.60 -3.95 13.44
N TRP A 397 6.36 -2.82 14.10
CA TRP A 397 6.10 -1.55 13.42
C TRP A 397 7.29 -1.09 12.57
N PHE A 398 8.54 -1.23 13.05
CA PHE A 398 9.74 -0.95 12.26
C PHE A 398 9.78 -1.80 10.99
N GLN A 399 9.49 -3.10 11.10
CA GLN A 399 9.47 -4.01 9.96
C GLN A 399 8.38 -3.62 8.94
N ARG A 400 7.20 -3.18 9.40
CA ARG A 400 6.12 -2.67 8.53
C ARG A 400 6.55 -1.40 7.80
N ARG A 401 7.13 -0.44 8.50
CA ARG A 401 7.62 0.83 7.91
C ARG A 401 8.62 0.62 6.79
N VAL A 402 9.54 -0.35 6.95
CA VAL A 402 10.54 -0.66 5.92
C VAL A 402 9.91 -1.46 4.78
N GLU A 403 9.16 -2.52 5.10
CA GLU A 403 8.59 -3.43 4.10
C GLU A 403 7.57 -2.75 3.20
N LEU A 404 6.65 -2.01 3.80
CA LEU A 404 5.50 -1.40 3.13
C LEU A 404 5.73 0.06 2.73
N TRP A 405 6.98 0.52 2.79
CA TRP A 405 7.34 1.90 2.40
C TRP A 405 6.90 2.21 0.97
N GLY A 406 6.23 3.34 0.78
CA GLY A 406 5.70 3.79 -0.51
C GLY A 406 4.32 3.20 -0.86
N GLU A 407 3.77 2.28 -0.04
CA GLU A 407 2.53 1.56 -0.35
C GLU A 407 1.29 2.10 0.39
N GLY A 408 1.41 3.24 1.07
CA GLY A 408 0.28 3.99 1.65
C GLY A 408 -0.13 3.59 3.06
N PHE A 409 0.72 2.89 3.80
CA PHE A 409 0.40 2.40 5.14
C PHE A 409 0.89 3.29 6.28
N ALA A 410 1.89 4.14 6.04
CA ALA A 410 2.61 4.82 7.12
C ALA A 410 1.69 5.71 7.97
N MET A 411 0.85 6.54 7.36
CA MET A 411 -0.04 7.45 8.11
C MET A 411 -1.10 6.67 8.92
N SER A 412 -1.72 5.64 8.33
CA SER A 412 -2.70 4.83 9.05
C SER A 412 -2.09 4.08 10.23
N ASP A 413 -0.87 3.56 10.07
CA ASP A 413 -0.13 2.88 11.14
C ASP A 413 0.24 3.85 12.29
N ILE A 414 0.68 5.06 11.98
CA ILE A 414 0.97 6.10 12.98
C ILE A 414 -0.29 6.43 13.78
N MET A 415 -1.42 6.65 13.10
CA MET A 415 -2.68 7.01 13.76
C MET A 415 -3.20 5.88 14.68
N ARG A 416 -3.29 4.64 14.17
CA ARG A 416 -3.81 3.52 14.96
C ARG A 416 -2.89 3.10 16.10
N LEU A 417 -1.57 3.22 15.92
CA LEU A 417 -0.58 2.89 16.94
C LEU A 417 -0.26 4.07 17.86
N LYS A 418 -0.86 5.24 17.62
CA LYS A 418 -0.64 6.47 18.40
C LYS A 418 0.84 6.83 18.50
N LYS A 419 1.55 6.69 17.39
CA LYS A 419 2.99 7.01 17.31
C LYS A 419 3.20 8.49 16.99
N PRO A 420 4.30 9.10 17.50
CA PRO A 420 4.63 10.50 17.21
C PRO A 420 5.09 10.69 15.77
#